data_ae92400753a2580c747efdde4ae78195
#
_entry.id   ae92400753a2580c747efdde4ae78195
#
_cell.length_a   1.000
_cell.length_b   1.000
_cell.length_c   1.000
_cell.angle_alpha   90.00
_cell.angle_beta   90.00
_cell.angle_gamma   90.00
#
_symmetry.space_group_name_H-M   'P 1'
#
loop_
_entity.id
_entity.type
_entity.pdbx_description
1 polymer ?
#
loop_
_entity_poly.entity_id
_entity_poly.type
_entity_poly.pdbx_seq_one_letter_code
_entity_poly.pdbx_strand_id
1 'polypeptide(L)'
;MTPDPKLPVLVGVGQIEQRVEDPQEGAEPLEMMIAAVERAAEDAGSRELLRAVNSVRVIRGIWRYGDPGRVVAERIGAPGAQTVGTPWGGNMVQTTVNQTARAIQSGELEVAVITGAEVGRSAARARRNGAKLSFSDAPGTPDLAIAPEEPMNHPAEIARDIVRAIQLYPIFENAIRHARGESLDEHLVRISELWARFNAVAVSNPHAWLREPLSAEEIRTTSPFNRMIGFPYPKLMNSNNRVDQGAALILCSVAAARRAGIGEERWVYLHAATDAQDHPTVSQRADLHSSPAIRIAGARALELARTSIGELAHIDVYSCFPSAVQIAAQELGLSEDRQLTVTGGLTFGGGPLNDYVLHAIATMVEVLRADPGGKGLVTANGGYLTKHAFCVYSTEPPAGPFRHENLQERVAKLPRREVRILSLIHISEPTRLKT
;
A
#
# COMPACT_ATOMS: atom_id res chain seq x y z
N MET A 1 5.14 -6.62 32.62
CA MET A 1 6.15 -5.53 32.59
C MET A 1 5.51 -4.31 31.97
N THR A 2 5.76 -3.13 32.50
CA THR A 2 5.27 -1.89 31.89
C THR A 2 6.01 -1.67 30.58
N PRO A 3 5.30 -1.43 29.44
CA PRO A 3 5.95 -1.16 28.17
C PRO A 3 6.87 0.07 28.23
N ASP A 4 7.96 0.05 27.44
CA ASP A 4 8.86 1.20 27.30
C ASP A 4 8.02 2.43 26.87
N PRO A 5 8.14 3.58 27.57
CA PRO A 5 7.37 4.78 27.26
C PRO A 5 7.62 5.36 25.89
N LYS A 6 8.72 4.98 25.22
CA LYS A 6 9.07 5.41 23.84
C LYS A 6 8.58 4.45 22.76
N LEU A 7 7.97 3.30 23.10
CA LEU A 7 7.44 2.41 22.08
C LEU A 7 6.39 3.14 21.22
N PRO A 8 6.47 3.01 19.88
CA PRO A 8 5.46 3.54 18.99
C PRO A 8 4.19 2.67 19.06
N VAL A 9 3.04 3.32 19.16
CA VAL A 9 1.73 2.69 19.11
C VAL A 9 0.82 3.41 18.13
N LEU A 10 0.03 2.65 17.38
CA LEU A 10 -1.15 3.13 16.67
C LEU A 10 -2.29 3.19 17.67
N VAL A 11 -2.88 4.37 17.82
CA VAL A 11 -3.94 4.61 18.81
C VAL A 11 -5.26 4.99 18.17
N GLY A 12 -5.25 5.47 16.93
CA GLY A 12 -6.44 5.88 16.20
C GLY A 12 -6.31 5.63 14.72
N VAL A 13 -7.40 5.16 14.11
CA VAL A 13 -7.51 4.93 12.67
C VAL A 13 -8.83 5.49 12.16
N GLY A 14 -8.82 6.05 10.96
CA GLY A 14 -10.03 6.60 10.33
C GLY A 14 -10.05 6.28 8.84
N GLN A 15 -11.18 5.80 8.36
CA GLN A 15 -11.44 5.52 6.95
C GLN A 15 -12.69 6.28 6.49
N ILE A 16 -12.61 6.90 5.33
CA ILE A 16 -13.68 7.68 4.71
C ILE A 16 -13.88 7.21 3.28
N GLU A 17 -15.11 6.98 2.91
CA GLU A 17 -15.52 6.78 1.52
C GLU A 17 -16.71 7.66 1.17
N GLN A 18 -16.80 8.07 -0.09
CA GLN A 18 -17.96 8.80 -0.60
C GLN A 18 -18.44 8.23 -1.95
N ARG A 19 -19.75 8.30 -2.18
CA ARG A 19 -20.39 7.80 -3.40
C ARG A 19 -21.43 8.78 -3.92
N VAL A 20 -21.01 10.04 -4.11
CA VAL A 20 -21.91 11.10 -4.58
C VAL A 20 -22.37 10.86 -6.02
N GLU A 21 -23.60 11.24 -6.33
CA GLU A 21 -24.11 11.15 -7.70
C GLU A 21 -23.63 12.32 -8.55
N ASP A 22 -23.69 13.54 -8.07
CA ASP A 22 -23.05 14.68 -8.71
C ASP A 22 -21.59 14.80 -8.21
N PRO A 23 -20.59 14.66 -9.09
CA PRO A 23 -19.20 14.77 -8.69
C PRO A 23 -18.80 16.16 -8.18
N GLN A 24 -19.59 17.20 -8.42
CA GLN A 24 -19.35 18.56 -7.91
C GLN A 24 -19.75 18.73 -6.45
N GLU A 25 -20.64 17.87 -5.94
CA GLU A 25 -21.09 17.88 -4.53
C GLU A 25 -20.19 17.06 -3.61
N GLY A 26 -19.23 16.31 -4.16
CA GLY A 26 -18.32 15.49 -3.39
C GLY A 26 -17.25 16.31 -2.68
N ALA A 27 -16.85 15.85 -1.48
CA ALA A 27 -15.69 16.37 -0.80
C ALA A 27 -14.42 16.21 -1.66
N GLU A 28 -13.55 17.20 -1.64
CA GLU A 28 -12.25 17.12 -2.28
C GLU A 28 -11.26 16.26 -1.45
N PRO A 29 -10.12 15.83 -2.01
CA PRO A 29 -9.17 15.01 -1.27
C PRO A 29 -8.73 15.62 0.07
N LEU A 30 -8.51 16.93 0.13
CA LEU A 30 -8.08 17.62 1.35
C LEU A 30 -9.14 17.53 2.47
N GLU A 31 -10.41 17.76 2.15
CA GLU A 31 -11.50 17.61 3.13
C GLU A 31 -11.68 16.16 3.57
N MET A 32 -11.49 15.20 2.68
CA MET A 32 -11.50 13.77 3.05
C MET A 32 -10.33 13.40 3.96
N MET A 33 -9.12 13.96 3.75
CA MET A 33 -7.99 13.77 4.66
C MET A 33 -8.32 14.31 6.06
N ILE A 34 -8.86 15.52 6.16
CA ILE A 34 -9.25 16.15 7.43
C ILE A 34 -10.30 15.30 8.14
N ALA A 35 -11.35 14.89 7.43
CA ALA A 35 -12.40 14.05 7.99
C ALA A 35 -11.88 12.68 8.46
N ALA A 36 -10.92 12.08 7.73
CA ALA A 36 -10.27 10.84 8.15
C ALA A 36 -9.44 11.02 9.43
N VAL A 37 -8.73 12.15 9.57
CA VAL A 37 -7.97 12.47 10.80
C VAL A 37 -8.91 12.69 11.99
N GLU A 38 -10.03 13.39 11.81
CA GLU A 38 -11.03 13.58 12.85
C GLU A 38 -11.63 12.23 13.30
N ARG A 39 -11.95 11.35 12.34
CA ARG A 39 -12.42 9.99 12.64
C ARG A 39 -11.36 9.16 13.37
N ALA A 40 -10.08 9.29 13.00
CA ALA A 40 -9.00 8.63 13.71
C ALA A 40 -8.86 9.11 15.17
N ALA A 41 -9.11 10.40 15.43
CA ALA A 41 -9.12 10.94 16.79
C ALA A 41 -10.34 10.47 17.60
N GLU A 42 -11.49 10.30 16.96
CA GLU A 42 -12.69 9.69 17.57
C GLU A 42 -12.43 8.22 17.93
N ASP A 43 -11.82 7.47 17.02
CA ASP A 43 -11.41 6.09 17.26
C ASP A 43 -10.39 6.00 18.42
N ALA A 44 -9.44 6.92 18.51
CA ALA A 44 -8.51 7.01 19.63
C ALA A 44 -9.21 7.36 20.97
N GLY A 45 -10.42 7.90 20.93
CA GLY A 45 -11.15 8.38 22.12
C GLY A 45 -10.60 9.69 22.68
N SER A 46 -9.77 10.42 21.93
CA SER A 46 -9.15 11.67 22.38
C SER A 46 -8.92 12.66 21.24
N ARG A 47 -9.85 13.60 21.09
CA ARG A 47 -9.67 14.73 20.15
C ARG A 47 -8.57 15.70 20.61
N GLU A 48 -8.28 15.76 21.89
CA GLU A 48 -7.20 16.60 22.42
C GLU A 48 -5.82 16.16 21.96
N LEU A 49 -5.66 14.87 21.64
CA LEU A 49 -4.41 14.33 21.09
C LEU A 49 -4.00 15.05 19.79
N LEU A 50 -4.96 15.54 19.01
CA LEU A 50 -4.69 16.26 17.76
C LEU A 50 -3.90 17.54 17.99
N ARG A 51 -4.12 18.24 19.11
CA ARG A 51 -3.37 19.46 19.47
C ARG A 51 -1.92 19.19 19.85
N ALA A 52 -1.61 17.96 20.23
CA ALA A 52 -0.26 17.51 20.57
C ALA A 52 0.50 16.96 19.36
N VAL A 53 -0.09 16.97 18.15
CA VAL A 53 0.56 16.48 16.94
C VAL A 53 1.79 17.31 16.60
N ASN A 54 2.93 16.64 16.52
CA ASN A 54 4.22 17.26 16.16
C ASN A 54 4.53 17.15 14.66
N SER A 55 3.90 16.19 13.95
CA SER A 55 4.12 15.99 12.53
C SER A 55 2.85 15.55 11.82
N VAL A 56 2.54 16.21 10.70
CA VAL A 56 1.50 15.79 9.74
C VAL A 56 2.18 15.33 8.47
N ARG A 57 1.94 14.06 8.11
CA ARG A 57 2.55 13.38 6.98
C ARG A 57 1.50 13.04 5.96
N VAL A 58 1.65 13.58 4.73
CA VAL A 58 0.66 13.37 3.67
C VAL A 58 1.22 12.48 2.58
N ILE A 59 0.49 11.43 2.28
CA ILE A 59 0.80 10.53 1.16
C ILE A 59 0.41 11.24 -0.13
N ARG A 60 1.35 11.30 -1.07
CA ARG A 60 1.14 11.98 -2.34
C ARG A 60 0.07 11.33 -3.19
N GLY A 61 -0.93 12.11 -3.58
CA GLY A 61 -1.98 11.74 -4.51
C GLY A 61 -1.79 12.35 -5.91
N ILE A 62 -2.79 12.13 -6.78
CA ILE A 62 -2.81 12.69 -8.14
C ILE A 62 -3.21 14.17 -8.21
N TRP A 63 -3.71 14.71 -7.14
CA TRP A 63 -4.05 16.13 -6.95
C TRP A 63 -2.79 17.03 -6.99
N ARG A 64 -3.01 18.36 -7.04
CA ARG A 64 -1.91 19.34 -7.20
C ARG A 64 -1.82 20.31 -6.02
N TYR A 65 -2.06 19.83 -4.80
CA TYR A 65 -1.77 20.65 -3.61
C TYR A 65 -0.26 20.85 -3.46
N GLY A 66 0.14 22.02 -2.95
CA GLY A 66 1.53 22.31 -2.60
C GLY A 66 1.91 21.67 -1.26
N ASP A 67 1.31 22.17 -0.15
CA ASP A 67 1.46 21.60 1.19
C ASP A 67 0.10 21.33 1.85
N PRO A 68 -0.57 20.24 1.50
CA PRO A 68 -1.84 19.87 2.13
C PRO A 68 -1.67 19.53 3.63
N GLY A 69 -0.47 19.12 4.04
CA GLY A 69 -0.14 18.84 5.43
C GLY A 69 -0.28 20.07 6.32
N ARG A 70 0.07 21.24 5.81
CA ARG A 70 -0.08 22.50 6.54
C ARG A 70 -1.56 22.82 6.81
N VAL A 71 -2.40 22.69 5.81
CA VAL A 71 -3.84 22.92 5.96
C VAL A 71 -4.45 21.90 6.94
N VAL A 72 -4.07 20.63 6.85
CA VAL A 72 -4.51 19.61 7.82
C VAL A 72 -4.07 19.99 9.24
N ALA A 73 -2.80 20.37 9.42
CA ALA A 73 -2.26 20.79 10.73
C ALA A 73 -3.03 21.94 11.35
N GLU A 74 -3.34 22.97 10.56
CA GLU A 74 -4.13 24.12 11.01
C GLU A 74 -5.55 23.71 11.42
N ARG A 75 -6.20 22.90 10.60
CA ARG A 75 -7.58 22.46 10.82
C ARG A 75 -7.74 21.58 12.05
N ILE A 76 -6.74 20.74 12.38
CA ILE A 76 -6.77 19.89 13.59
C ILE A 76 -6.28 20.61 14.85
N GLY A 77 -5.88 21.88 14.77
CA GLY A 77 -5.42 22.68 15.89
C GLY A 77 -3.95 22.48 16.28
N ALA A 78 -3.11 22.02 15.34
CA ALA A 78 -1.66 21.82 15.50
C ALA A 78 -0.84 22.64 14.46
N PRO A 79 -1.01 23.97 14.36
CA PRO A 79 -0.40 24.78 13.29
C PRO A 79 1.14 24.76 13.31
N GLY A 80 1.76 24.42 14.44
CA GLY A 80 3.20 24.27 14.60
C GLY A 80 3.75 22.89 14.22
N ALA A 81 2.90 21.95 13.79
CA ALA A 81 3.35 20.64 13.39
C ALA A 81 4.22 20.70 12.12
N GLN A 82 5.31 19.91 12.11
CA GLN A 82 6.14 19.72 10.93
C GLN A 82 5.35 19.00 9.85
N THR A 83 5.38 19.51 8.62
CA THR A 83 4.73 18.89 7.48
C THR A 83 5.71 18.02 6.70
N VAL A 84 5.25 16.85 6.26
CA VAL A 84 6.07 15.88 5.52
C VAL A 84 5.31 15.36 4.31
N GLY A 85 5.91 15.49 3.13
CA GLY A 85 5.40 14.94 1.89
C GLY A 85 6.11 13.64 1.50
N THR A 86 5.47 12.83 0.65
CA THR A 86 6.07 11.62 0.10
C THR A 86 6.30 11.73 -1.40
N PRO A 87 7.29 11.02 -1.97
CA PRO A 87 7.36 10.80 -3.40
C PRO A 87 6.23 9.86 -3.86
N TRP A 88 6.14 9.65 -5.17
CA TRP A 88 5.16 8.72 -5.74
C TRP A 88 5.51 7.26 -5.44
N GLY A 89 4.54 6.47 -4.94
CA GLY A 89 4.71 5.03 -4.72
C GLY A 89 3.75 4.45 -3.69
N GLY A 90 3.11 3.33 -4.02
CA GLY A 90 2.20 2.63 -3.10
C GLY A 90 2.89 2.03 -1.86
N ASN A 91 4.22 1.91 -1.87
CA ASN A 91 5.01 1.55 -0.69
C ASN A 91 5.15 2.70 0.32
N MET A 92 4.91 3.95 -0.10
CA MET A 92 5.21 5.13 0.71
C MET A 92 4.43 5.22 2.00
N VAL A 93 3.22 4.69 2.06
CA VAL A 93 2.47 4.63 3.34
C VAL A 93 3.26 3.86 4.39
N GLN A 94 3.61 2.60 4.09
CA GLN A 94 4.32 1.76 5.06
C GLN A 94 5.71 2.30 5.36
N THR A 95 6.44 2.78 4.36
CA THR A 95 7.74 3.45 4.55
C THR A 95 7.61 4.67 5.49
N THR A 96 6.53 5.46 5.34
CA THR A 96 6.25 6.62 6.22
C THR A 96 5.94 6.17 7.64
N VAL A 97 5.13 5.13 7.81
CA VAL A 97 4.83 4.52 9.12
C VAL A 97 6.12 4.02 9.77
N ASN A 98 6.97 3.30 9.04
CA ASN A 98 8.25 2.76 9.54
C ASN A 98 9.18 3.87 10.05
N GLN A 99 9.34 4.94 9.27
CA GLN A 99 10.18 6.08 9.66
C GLN A 99 9.58 6.87 10.82
N THR A 100 8.25 7.03 10.87
CA THR A 100 7.53 7.68 11.98
C THR A 100 7.75 6.90 13.28
N ALA A 101 7.56 5.58 13.23
CA ALA A 101 7.77 4.72 14.39
C ALA A 101 9.21 4.76 14.91
N ARG A 102 10.19 4.80 14.00
CA ARG A 102 11.60 4.98 14.37
C ARG A 102 11.85 6.33 15.06
N ALA A 103 11.29 7.42 14.53
CA ALA A 103 11.43 8.76 15.11
C ALA A 103 10.76 8.85 16.51
N ILE A 104 9.63 8.16 16.70
CA ILE A 104 8.99 8.05 18.02
C ILE A 104 9.87 7.23 18.98
N GLN A 105 10.40 6.09 18.54
CA GLN A 105 11.26 5.25 19.38
C GLN A 105 12.56 5.97 19.78
N SER A 106 13.13 6.81 18.92
CA SER A 106 14.31 7.63 19.25
C SER A 106 13.97 8.80 20.18
N GLY A 107 12.72 9.22 20.26
CA GLY A 107 12.25 10.39 20.99
C GLY A 107 12.36 11.70 20.21
N GLU A 108 12.61 11.64 18.91
CA GLU A 108 12.59 12.79 18.01
C GLU A 108 11.16 13.28 17.74
N LEU A 109 10.17 12.40 17.93
CA LEU A 109 8.77 12.64 17.68
C LEU A 109 7.90 12.02 18.76
N GLU A 110 6.80 12.65 19.15
CA GLU A 110 5.87 12.10 20.12
C GLU A 110 4.53 11.68 19.53
N VAL A 111 3.94 12.51 18.67
CA VAL A 111 2.61 12.29 18.07
C VAL A 111 2.67 12.66 16.59
N ALA A 112 2.25 11.77 15.74
CA ALA A 112 2.16 12.01 14.30
C ALA A 112 0.82 11.59 13.73
N VAL A 113 0.36 12.33 12.73
CA VAL A 113 -0.74 11.96 11.84
C VAL A 113 -0.17 11.60 10.47
N ILE A 114 -0.64 10.49 9.90
CA ILE A 114 -0.36 10.09 8.52
C ILE A 114 -1.70 9.99 7.80
N THR A 115 -1.88 10.69 6.68
CA THR A 115 -3.14 10.71 5.94
C THR A 115 -2.95 10.83 4.44
N GLY A 116 -3.97 10.45 3.69
CA GLY A 116 -4.05 10.57 2.25
C GLY A 116 -5.47 10.33 1.76
N ALA A 117 -5.80 10.83 0.58
CA ALA A 117 -7.10 10.64 -0.04
C ALA A 117 -7.06 10.81 -1.56
N GLU A 118 -7.96 10.10 -2.24
CA GLU A 118 -8.18 10.19 -3.69
C GLU A 118 -9.67 10.26 -4.01
N VAL A 119 -10.00 11.01 -5.06
CA VAL A 119 -11.37 11.15 -5.59
C VAL A 119 -11.45 10.69 -7.05
N GLY A 120 -10.90 9.51 -7.32
CA GLY A 120 -10.76 8.95 -8.67
C GLY A 120 -12.10 8.65 -9.35
N ARG A 121 -13.14 8.27 -8.60
CA ARG A 121 -14.50 8.06 -9.12
C ARG A 121 -15.13 9.37 -9.53
N SER A 122 -15.14 10.36 -8.65
CA SER A 122 -15.69 11.69 -8.92
C SER A 122 -14.97 12.37 -10.07
N ALA A 123 -13.63 12.32 -10.11
CA ALA A 123 -12.84 12.86 -11.21
C ALA A 123 -13.16 12.19 -12.55
N ALA A 124 -13.35 10.87 -12.59
CA ALA A 124 -13.72 10.15 -13.79
C ALA A 124 -15.16 10.46 -14.26
N ARG A 125 -16.10 10.67 -13.33
CA ARG A 125 -17.49 11.09 -13.64
C ARG A 125 -17.52 12.51 -14.17
N ALA A 126 -16.87 13.45 -13.50
CA ALA A 126 -16.77 14.85 -13.95
C ALA A 126 -16.24 14.93 -15.40
N ARG A 127 -15.13 14.22 -15.67
CA ARG A 127 -14.57 14.18 -17.04
C ARG A 127 -15.54 13.63 -18.09
N ARG A 128 -16.33 12.60 -17.75
CA ARG A 128 -17.36 12.06 -18.68
C ARG A 128 -18.48 13.06 -18.94
N ASN A 129 -18.80 13.90 -17.96
CA ASN A 129 -19.80 14.95 -18.06
C ASN A 129 -19.23 16.24 -18.69
N GLY A 130 -17.99 16.22 -19.21
CA GLY A 130 -17.34 17.41 -19.77
C GLY A 130 -16.93 18.46 -18.73
N ALA A 131 -16.97 18.11 -17.45
CA ALA A 131 -16.62 18.99 -16.33
C ALA A 131 -15.24 18.64 -15.76
N LYS A 132 -14.69 19.57 -14.98
CA LYS A 132 -13.45 19.40 -14.22
C LYS A 132 -13.74 19.72 -12.76
N LEU A 133 -13.25 18.88 -11.85
CA LEU A 133 -13.30 19.18 -10.43
C LEU A 133 -12.36 20.36 -10.12
N SER A 134 -12.83 21.25 -9.27
CA SER A 134 -12.03 22.33 -8.69
C SER A 134 -11.72 21.96 -7.25
N PHE A 135 -10.48 22.14 -6.84
CA PHE A 135 -10.02 21.91 -5.48
C PHE A 135 -9.57 23.22 -4.86
N SER A 136 -9.65 23.31 -3.55
CA SER A 136 -9.15 24.44 -2.78
C SER A 136 -7.63 24.61 -2.97
N ASP A 137 -7.13 25.75 -2.63
CA ASP A 137 -5.69 26.04 -2.67
C ASP A 137 -5.03 25.54 -1.37
N ALA A 138 -3.91 24.84 -1.52
CA ALA A 138 -3.02 24.47 -0.41
C ALA A 138 -1.58 24.80 -0.83
N PRO A 139 -1.22 26.10 -0.77
CA PRO A 139 0.06 26.59 -1.27
C PRO A 139 1.22 26.13 -0.38
N GLY A 140 2.44 26.28 -0.89
CA GLY A 140 3.66 25.98 -0.16
C GLY A 140 4.33 24.69 -0.60
N THR A 141 5.24 24.24 0.26
CA THR A 141 5.98 22.98 0.10
C THR A 141 6.15 22.37 1.48
N PRO A 142 5.97 21.05 1.65
CA PRO A 142 6.19 20.41 2.93
C PRO A 142 7.60 20.71 3.49
N ASP A 143 7.69 20.84 4.81
CA ASP A 143 8.96 21.11 5.50
C ASP A 143 10.01 20.02 5.21
N LEU A 144 9.56 18.78 5.02
CA LEU A 144 10.43 17.63 4.70
C LEU A 144 9.81 16.75 3.62
N ALA A 145 10.68 15.99 2.94
CA ALA A 145 10.30 14.87 2.10
C ALA A 145 10.83 13.54 2.68
N ILE A 146 10.02 12.49 2.65
CA ILE A 146 10.39 11.16 3.16
C ILE A 146 11.55 10.54 2.37
N ALA A 147 11.57 10.75 1.06
CA ALA A 147 12.59 10.27 0.15
C ALA A 147 12.58 11.11 -1.14
N PRO A 148 13.63 11.08 -1.95
CA PRO A 148 13.61 11.69 -3.28
C PRO A 148 12.71 10.92 -4.25
N GLU A 149 12.26 11.61 -5.31
CA GLU A 149 11.64 10.95 -6.46
C GLU A 149 12.67 10.11 -7.23
N GLU A 150 12.28 8.90 -7.60
CA GLU A 150 13.12 7.98 -8.37
C GLU A 150 12.43 7.57 -9.67
N PRO A 151 13.17 7.49 -10.80
CA PRO A 151 12.63 6.98 -12.05
C PRO A 151 12.10 5.54 -11.89
N MET A 152 10.89 5.28 -12.42
CA MET A 152 10.29 3.95 -12.40
C MET A 152 10.56 3.14 -13.68
N ASN A 153 11.01 3.81 -14.74
CA ASN A 153 11.18 3.21 -16.06
C ASN A 153 12.59 3.46 -16.61
N HIS A 154 13.12 2.45 -17.28
CA HIS A 154 14.33 2.60 -18.08
C HIS A 154 14.05 3.41 -19.36
N PRO A 155 15.00 4.22 -19.89
CA PRO A 155 14.80 4.94 -21.14
C PRO A 155 14.35 4.05 -22.33
N ALA A 156 14.82 2.80 -22.37
CA ALA A 156 14.40 1.83 -23.38
C ALA A 156 12.93 1.39 -23.24
N GLU A 157 12.39 1.36 -22.01
CA GLU A 157 10.97 1.09 -21.75
C GLU A 157 10.11 2.27 -22.19
N ILE A 158 10.54 3.50 -21.83
CA ILE A 158 9.88 4.75 -22.25
C ILE A 158 9.82 4.86 -23.78
N ALA A 159 10.94 4.60 -24.46
CA ALA A 159 11.03 4.66 -25.93
C ALA A 159 10.10 3.65 -26.65
N ARG A 160 9.52 2.69 -25.93
CA ARG A 160 8.57 1.69 -26.44
C ARG A 160 7.17 1.83 -25.85
N ASP A 161 6.88 2.95 -25.18
CA ASP A 161 5.62 3.21 -24.46
C ASP A 161 5.22 2.09 -23.48
N ILE A 162 6.20 1.41 -22.86
CA ILE A 162 5.98 0.40 -21.83
C ILE A 162 6.14 1.09 -20.46
N VAL A 163 5.13 1.86 -20.07
CA VAL A 163 5.19 2.76 -18.91
C VAL A 163 3.97 2.67 -17.99
N ARG A 164 3.08 1.70 -18.23
CA ARG A 164 1.85 1.56 -17.46
C ARG A 164 1.79 0.21 -16.75
N ALA A 165 1.29 0.20 -15.53
CA ALA A 165 1.12 -1.03 -14.75
C ALA A 165 0.33 -2.11 -15.50
N ILE A 166 -0.73 -1.73 -16.21
CA ILE A 166 -1.53 -2.65 -17.04
C ILE A 166 -0.77 -3.29 -18.22
N GLN A 167 0.42 -2.81 -18.55
CA GLN A 167 1.31 -3.39 -19.56
C GLN A 167 2.38 -4.29 -18.91
N LEU A 168 2.87 -3.91 -17.72
CA LEU A 168 4.00 -4.55 -17.07
C LEU A 168 3.58 -5.75 -16.20
N TYR A 169 2.51 -5.65 -15.42
CA TYR A 169 2.08 -6.75 -14.56
C TYR A 169 1.65 -8.01 -15.31
N PRO A 170 1.02 -7.93 -16.51
CA PRO A 170 0.83 -9.12 -17.37
C PRO A 170 2.12 -9.84 -17.76
N ILE A 171 3.25 -9.15 -17.84
CA ILE A 171 4.56 -9.77 -18.15
C ILE A 171 5.01 -10.64 -16.96
N PHE A 172 4.87 -10.14 -15.72
CA PHE A 172 5.12 -10.94 -14.52
C PHE A 172 4.19 -12.16 -14.47
N GLU A 173 2.90 -11.97 -14.75
CA GLU A 173 1.91 -13.07 -14.72
C GLU A 173 2.29 -14.19 -15.68
N ASN A 174 2.68 -13.87 -16.91
CA ASN A 174 3.13 -14.86 -17.88
C ASN A 174 4.43 -15.54 -17.47
N ALA A 175 5.35 -14.82 -16.81
CA ALA A 175 6.57 -15.41 -16.27
C ALA A 175 6.28 -16.40 -15.15
N ILE A 176 5.34 -16.09 -14.23
CA ILE A 176 4.89 -16.98 -13.17
C ILE A 176 4.26 -18.24 -13.77
N ARG A 177 3.31 -18.08 -14.72
CA ARG A 177 2.66 -19.19 -15.41
C ARG A 177 3.69 -20.14 -16.04
N HIS A 178 4.67 -19.57 -16.75
CA HIS A 178 5.73 -20.35 -17.38
C HIS A 178 6.60 -21.09 -16.35
N ALA A 179 7.00 -20.43 -15.28
CA ALA A 179 7.82 -21.01 -14.22
C ALA A 179 7.08 -22.15 -13.48
N ARG A 180 5.77 -22.08 -13.39
CA ARG A 180 4.91 -23.13 -12.80
C ARG A 180 4.58 -24.28 -13.76
N GLY A 181 4.84 -24.12 -15.07
CA GLY A 181 4.48 -25.10 -16.09
C GLY A 181 2.98 -25.22 -16.36
N GLU A 182 2.19 -24.21 -15.97
CA GLU A 182 0.74 -24.21 -16.12
C GLU A 182 0.33 -23.87 -17.56
N SER A 183 -0.70 -24.55 -18.08
CA SER A 183 -1.43 -24.07 -19.25
C SER A 183 -2.13 -22.76 -18.96
N LEU A 184 -2.60 -22.06 -19.98
CA LEU A 184 -3.30 -20.80 -19.81
C LEU A 184 -4.60 -20.98 -19.01
N ASP A 185 -5.36 -22.03 -19.31
CA ASP A 185 -6.66 -22.27 -18.67
C ASP A 185 -6.51 -22.65 -17.19
N GLU A 186 -5.57 -23.54 -16.86
CA GLU A 186 -5.25 -23.89 -15.47
C GLU A 186 -4.84 -22.66 -14.67
N HIS A 187 -3.99 -21.83 -15.27
CA HIS A 187 -3.52 -20.59 -14.64
C HIS A 187 -4.65 -19.60 -14.37
N LEU A 188 -5.54 -19.37 -15.35
CA LEU A 188 -6.68 -18.45 -15.21
C LEU A 188 -7.67 -18.94 -14.13
N VAL A 189 -7.91 -20.24 -14.04
CA VAL A 189 -8.74 -20.83 -12.96
C VAL A 189 -8.10 -20.52 -11.62
N ARG A 190 -6.84 -20.85 -11.42
CA ARG A 190 -6.14 -20.67 -10.14
C ARG A 190 -6.09 -19.20 -9.68
N ILE A 191 -5.71 -18.27 -10.56
CA ILE A 191 -5.64 -16.85 -10.18
C ILE A 191 -7.03 -16.24 -9.92
N SER A 192 -8.07 -16.74 -10.59
CA SER A 192 -9.44 -16.29 -10.31
C SER A 192 -9.98 -16.83 -8.98
N GLU A 193 -9.61 -18.04 -8.59
CA GLU A 193 -9.93 -18.61 -7.27
C GLU A 193 -9.21 -17.83 -6.16
N LEU A 194 -7.93 -17.48 -6.36
CA LEU A 194 -7.21 -16.58 -5.46
C LEU A 194 -7.96 -15.26 -5.31
N TRP A 195 -8.42 -14.65 -6.41
CA TRP A 195 -9.15 -13.37 -6.39
C TRP A 195 -10.55 -13.48 -5.78
N ALA A 196 -11.23 -14.61 -5.96
CA ALA A 196 -12.52 -14.87 -5.28
C ALA A 196 -12.36 -14.91 -3.75
N ARG A 197 -11.23 -15.43 -3.22
CA ARG A 197 -10.91 -15.34 -1.78
C ARG A 197 -10.73 -13.88 -1.31
N PHE A 198 -10.13 -13.02 -2.11
CA PHE A 198 -10.03 -11.58 -1.82
C PHE A 198 -11.42 -10.92 -1.82
N ASN A 199 -12.26 -11.25 -2.81
CA ASN A 199 -13.64 -10.75 -2.85
C ASN A 199 -14.45 -11.18 -1.62
N ALA A 200 -14.32 -12.42 -1.17
CA ALA A 200 -15.02 -12.90 0.01
C ALA A 200 -14.70 -12.08 1.27
N VAL A 201 -13.45 -11.62 1.43
CA VAL A 201 -13.07 -10.70 2.50
C VAL A 201 -13.72 -9.32 2.31
N ALA A 202 -13.73 -8.79 1.09
CA ALA A 202 -14.33 -7.49 0.78
C ALA A 202 -15.85 -7.47 1.08
N VAL A 203 -16.56 -8.58 0.87
CA VAL A 203 -18.00 -8.69 1.18
C VAL A 203 -18.28 -8.37 2.65
N SER A 204 -17.41 -8.80 3.56
CA SER A 204 -17.54 -8.59 5.00
C SER A 204 -16.91 -7.29 5.51
N ASN A 205 -16.00 -6.66 4.75
CA ASN A 205 -15.36 -5.42 5.15
C ASN A 205 -16.28 -4.21 4.90
N PRO A 206 -16.71 -3.46 5.94
CA PRO A 206 -17.62 -2.31 5.78
C PRO A 206 -17.00 -1.18 4.93
N HIS A 207 -15.68 -1.07 4.87
CA HIS A 207 -14.94 -0.04 4.13
C HIS A 207 -14.57 -0.46 2.69
N ALA A 208 -14.94 -1.70 2.28
CA ALA A 208 -14.64 -2.15 0.93
C ALA A 208 -15.53 -1.48 -0.13
N TRP A 209 -14.90 -1.17 -1.26
CA TRP A 209 -15.58 -0.47 -2.36
C TRP A 209 -16.54 -1.36 -3.15
N LEU A 210 -16.18 -2.61 -3.42
CA LEU A 210 -17.01 -3.61 -4.10
C LEU A 210 -17.31 -4.75 -3.13
N ARG A 211 -18.56 -4.79 -2.64
CA ARG A 211 -19.00 -5.73 -1.61
C ARG A 211 -19.97 -6.81 -2.13
N GLU A 212 -20.23 -6.80 -3.42
CA GLU A 212 -21.02 -7.87 -4.03
C GLU A 212 -20.20 -9.16 -4.11
N PRO A 213 -20.77 -10.31 -3.70
CA PRO A 213 -20.09 -11.59 -3.84
C PRO A 213 -19.94 -11.97 -5.31
N LEU A 214 -18.74 -12.38 -5.70
CA LEU A 214 -18.38 -12.78 -7.05
C LEU A 214 -17.70 -14.15 -7.04
N SER A 215 -18.13 -15.04 -7.94
CA SER A 215 -17.47 -16.32 -8.18
C SER A 215 -16.14 -16.14 -8.93
N ALA A 216 -15.27 -17.12 -8.83
CA ALA A 216 -14.03 -17.16 -9.61
C ALA A 216 -14.31 -17.13 -11.14
N GLU A 217 -15.42 -17.74 -11.58
CA GLU A 217 -15.82 -17.73 -12.99
C GLU A 217 -16.23 -16.31 -13.45
N GLU A 218 -17.01 -15.57 -12.68
CA GLU A 218 -17.38 -14.21 -13.01
C GLU A 218 -16.14 -13.28 -13.04
N ILE A 219 -15.18 -13.51 -12.16
CA ILE A 219 -13.94 -12.73 -12.10
C ILE A 219 -13.08 -12.95 -13.34
N ARG A 220 -12.94 -14.19 -13.84
CA ARG A 220 -12.12 -14.49 -15.03
C ARG A 220 -12.83 -14.27 -16.36
N THR A 221 -14.17 -14.32 -16.37
CA THR A 221 -14.95 -14.23 -17.60
C THR A 221 -15.14 -12.78 -18.03
N THR A 222 -14.79 -12.49 -19.28
CA THR A 222 -14.99 -11.15 -19.85
C THR A 222 -16.47 -10.89 -20.13
N SER A 223 -16.92 -9.69 -19.82
CA SER A 223 -18.27 -9.19 -20.06
C SER A 223 -18.27 -7.69 -20.30
N PRO A 224 -19.40 -7.05 -20.66
CA PRO A 224 -19.48 -5.59 -20.73
C PRO A 224 -19.05 -4.87 -19.43
N PHE A 225 -19.26 -5.49 -18.27
CA PHE A 225 -18.86 -4.95 -16.97
C PHE A 225 -17.44 -5.37 -16.56
N ASN A 226 -16.96 -6.49 -17.07
CA ASN A 226 -15.64 -7.07 -16.79
C ASN A 226 -14.82 -7.23 -18.08
N ARG A 227 -14.62 -6.12 -18.81
CA ARG A 227 -13.87 -6.14 -20.06
C ARG A 227 -12.39 -6.46 -19.84
N MET A 228 -11.73 -7.01 -20.88
CA MET A 228 -10.27 -7.18 -20.86
C MET A 228 -9.57 -5.84 -20.75
N ILE A 229 -8.58 -5.74 -19.85
CA ILE A 229 -7.73 -4.56 -19.66
C ILE A 229 -6.35 -4.79 -20.28
N GLY A 230 -5.68 -5.84 -19.86
CA GLY A 230 -4.38 -6.27 -20.38
C GLY A 230 -4.24 -7.77 -20.15
N PHE A 231 -4.23 -8.55 -21.24
CA PHE A 231 -4.20 -10.01 -21.13
C PHE A 231 -3.08 -10.52 -20.21
N PRO A 232 -3.37 -11.39 -19.19
CA PRO A 232 -4.61 -12.15 -19.03
C PRO A 232 -5.68 -11.52 -18.10
N TYR A 233 -5.57 -10.26 -17.73
CA TYR A 233 -6.40 -9.63 -16.72
C TYR A 233 -7.65 -8.92 -17.27
N PRO A 234 -8.86 -9.42 -17.01
CA PRO A 234 -10.06 -8.62 -17.10
C PRO A 234 -10.09 -7.56 -15.99
N LYS A 235 -11.02 -6.62 -16.05
CA LYS A 235 -11.12 -5.48 -15.12
C LYS A 235 -11.12 -5.89 -13.64
N LEU A 236 -11.80 -6.98 -13.30
CA LEU A 236 -11.90 -7.49 -11.92
C LEU A 236 -10.60 -8.16 -11.41
N MET A 237 -9.54 -8.18 -12.20
CA MET A 237 -8.19 -8.60 -11.78
C MET A 237 -7.19 -7.42 -11.77
N ASN A 238 -7.69 -6.18 -11.81
CA ASN A 238 -6.88 -4.98 -11.74
C ASN A 238 -7.25 -4.15 -10.51
N SER A 239 -6.33 -3.38 -9.99
CA SER A 239 -6.60 -2.36 -8.98
C SER A 239 -7.72 -1.42 -9.43
N ASN A 240 -8.68 -1.14 -8.56
CA ASN A 240 -9.80 -0.25 -8.82
C ASN A 240 -9.48 1.17 -8.36
N ASN A 241 -8.89 1.96 -9.22
CA ASN A 241 -8.57 3.37 -8.92
C ASN A 241 -9.77 4.33 -9.08
N ARG A 242 -10.96 3.80 -9.43
CA ARG A 242 -12.19 4.60 -9.52
C ARG A 242 -12.97 4.54 -8.21
N VAL A 243 -12.33 5.00 -7.18
CA VAL A 243 -12.83 5.11 -5.82
C VAL A 243 -12.66 6.53 -5.31
N ASP A 244 -13.48 6.93 -4.35
CA ASP A 244 -13.29 8.14 -3.57
C ASP A 244 -13.11 7.68 -2.14
N GLN A 245 -11.85 7.56 -1.72
CA GLN A 245 -11.46 7.01 -0.42
C GLN A 245 -10.33 7.83 0.17
N GLY A 246 -10.35 7.98 1.49
CA GLY A 246 -9.29 8.57 2.28
C GLY A 246 -9.14 7.85 3.62
N ALA A 247 -7.95 7.89 4.18
CA ALA A 247 -7.71 7.31 5.50
C ALA A 247 -6.66 8.08 6.28
N ALA A 248 -6.66 7.88 7.59
CA ALA A 248 -5.68 8.46 8.49
C ALA A 248 -5.30 7.51 9.61
N LEU A 249 -4.06 7.63 10.06
CA LEU A 249 -3.46 6.92 11.17
C LEU A 249 -2.92 7.92 12.19
N ILE A 250 -3.12 7.67 13.48
CA ILE A 250 -2.48 8.41 14.56
C ILE A 250 -1.50 7.48 15.27
N LEU A 251 -0.22 7.82 15.17
CA LEU A 251 0.87 7.15 15.86
C LEU A 251 1.39 8.05 16.99
N CYS A 252 1.65 7.46 18.14
CA CYS A 252 2.31 8.20 19.21
C CYS A 252 3.19 7.28 20.07
N SER A 253 3.97 7.89 20.99
CA SER A 253 4.65 7.11 22.01
C SER A 253 3.67 6.59 23.05
N VAL A 254 3.98 5.46 23.69
CA VAL A 254 3.24 4.94 24.85
C VAL A 254 3.07 6.03 25.92
N ALA A 255 4.10 6.85 26.16
CA ALA A 255 4.01 7.97 27.08
C ALA A 255 2.96 8.99 26.67
N ALA A 256 2.90 9.35 25.40
CA ALA A 256 1.90 10.29 24.87
C ALA A 256 0.49 9.71 24.95
N ALA A 257 0.30 8.43 24.60
CA ALA A 257 -0.98 7.75 24.71
C ALA A 257 -1.52 7.75 26.13
N ARG A 258 -0.67 7.45 27.12
CA ARG A 258 -1.03 7.52 28.56
C ARG A 258 -1.36 8.92 29.01
N ARG A 259 -0.59 9.94 28.61
CA ARG A 259 -0.89 11.34 28.94
C ARG A 259 -2.23 11.80 28.37
N ALA A 260 -2.58 11.31 27.19
CA ALA A 260 -3.86 11.61 26.54
C ALA A 260 -5.04 10.78 27.09
N GLY A 261 -4.80 9.89 28.06
CA GLY A 261 -5.83 9.05 28.67
C GLY A 261 -6.40 7.97 27.74
N ILE A 262 -5.66 7.58 26.71
CA ILE A 262 -6.11 6.57 25.76
C ILE A 262 -5.94 5.18 26.38
N GLY A 263 -7.01 4.41 26.43
CA GLY A 263 -7.01 3.05 27.00
C GLY A 263 -6.11 2.09 26.22
N GLU A 264 -5.43 1.18 26.95
CA GLU A 264 -4.47 0.24 26.34
C GLU A 264 -5.15 -0.74 25.36
N GLU A 265 -6.46 -0.97 25.48
CA GLU A 265 -7.27 -1.78 24.56
C GLU A 265 -7.36 -1.20 23.12
N ARG A 266 -7.02 0.08 22.98
CA ARG A 266 -6.96 0.75 21.66
C ARG A 266 -5.59 0.71 21.02
N TRP A 267 -4.56 0.26 21.74
CA TRP A 267 -3.20 0.31 21.27
C TRP A 267 -2.86 -0.89 20.39
N VAL A 268 -2.25 -0.60 19.24
CA VAL A 268 -1.60 -1.61 18.40
C VAL A 268 -0.14 -1.23 18.26
N TYR A 269 0.73 -2.09 18.73
CA TYR A 269 2.18 -1.90 18.68
C TYR A 269 2.74 -2.28 17.33
N LEU A 270 3.75 -1.54 16.90
CA LEU A 270 4.61 -1.94 15.79
C LEU A 270 5.79 -2.73 16.38
N HIS A 271 5.98 -3.96 15.91
CA HIS A 271 7.06 -4.83 16.42
C HIS A 271 8.35 -4.62 15.69
N ALA A 272 8.33 -4.69 14.37
CA ALA A 272 9.48 -4.48 13.51
C ALA A 272 9.05 -4.15 12.09
N ALA A 273 9.91 -3.45 11.39
CA ALA A 273 9.68 -3.00 10.03
C ALA A 273 10.94 -3.09 9.16
N THR A 274 10.74 -3.24 7.87
CA THR A 274 11.83 -3.23 6.87
C THR A 274 11.40 -2.55 5.58
N ASP A 275 12.38 -1.99 4.88
CA ASP A 275 12.24 -1.43 3.53
C ASP A 275 13.33 -2.01 2.62
N ALA A 276 12.99 -2.29 1.36
CA ALA A 276 13.93 -2.67 0.31
C ALA A 276 13.36 -2.37 -1.08
N GLN A 277 14.24 -2.27 -2.06
CA GLN A 277 13.84 -2.09 -3.45
C GLN A 277 14.58 -3.11 -4.32
N ASP A 278 13.86 -3.76 -5.23
CA ASP A 278 14.47 -4.45 -6.36
C ASP A 278 15.14 -3.45 -7.31
N HIS A 279 15.77 -3.92 -8.38
CA HIS A 279 16.27 -3.00 -9.40
C HIS A 279 15.13 -2.11 -9.90
N PRO A 280 15.34 -0.79 -9.99
CA PRO A 280 14.27 0.18 -10.15
C PRO A 280 13.50 0.03 -11.46
N THR A 281 14.09 -0.59 -12.48
CA THR A 281 13.46 -0.80 -13.79
C THR A 281 13.23 -2.28 -14.07
N VAL A 282 12.07 -2.62 -14.62
CA VAL A 282 11.64 -4.01 -14.86
C VAL A 282 12.57 -4.73 -15.82
N SER A 283 13.02 -4.04 -16.86
CA SER A 283 13.93 -4.61 -17.88
C SER A 283 15.32 -5.01 -17.35
N GLN A 284 15.71 -4.55 -16.16
CA GLN A 284 16.99 -4.91 -15.52
C GLN A 284 16.86 -6.07 -14.53
N ARG A 285 15.65 -6.56 -14.25
CA ARG A 285 15.47 -7.70 -13.32
C ARG A 285 16.06 -8.98 -13.89
N ALA A 286 16.64 -9.81 -13.00
CA ALA A 286 17.21 -11.09 -13.38
C ALA A 286 16.16 -12.05 -13.93
N ASP A 287 14.99 -12.07 -13.31
CA ASP A 287 13.77 -12.75 -13.78
C ASP A 287 12.53 -11.94 -13.45
N LEU A 288 11.36 -12.41 -13.89
CA LEU A 288 10.10 -11.70 -13.75
C LEU A 288 9.06 -12.50 -12.93
N HIS A 289 9.47 -13.58 -12.27
CA HIS A 289 8.60 -14.42 -11.43
C HIS A 289 9.06 -14.48 -9.97
N SER A 290 10.06 -13.66 -9.60
CA SER A 290 10.58 -13.55 -8.22
C SER A 290 10.83 -12.09 -7.81
N SER A 291 11.00 -11.84 -6.53
CA SER A 291 11.40 -10.57 -5.96
C SER A 291 12.36 -10.78 -4.78
N PRO A 292 13.67 -10.71 -5.03
CA PRO A 292 14.65 -10.78 -3.96
C PRO A 292 14.45 -9.74 -2.85
N ALA A 293 13.95 -8.55 -3.18
CA ALA A 293 13.65 -7.52 -2.19
C ALA A 293 12.55 -7.96 -1.22
N ILE A 294 11.47 -8.57 -1.72
CA ILE A 294 10.39 -9.13 -0.87
C ILE A 294 10.95 -10.21 0.03
N ARG A 295 11.70 -11.18 -0.52
CA ARG A 295 12.28 -12.29 0.24
C ARG A 295 13.20 -11.81 1.36
N ILE A 296 14.14 -10.92 1.04
CA ILE A 296 15.13 -10.43 2.00
C ILE A 296 14.48 -9.54 3.06
N ALA A 297 13.63 -8.60 2.66
CA ALA A 297 13.01 -7.66 3.59
C ALA A 297 11.91 -8.34 4.42
N GLY A 298 11.08 -9.18 3.81
CA GLY A 298 10.03 -9.91 4.54
C GLY A 298 10.59 -10.87 5.58
N ALA A 299 11.58 -11.69 5.20
CA ALA A 299 12.25 -12.57 6.15
C ALA A 299 12.89 -11.78 7.32
N ARG A 300 13.54 -10.64 7.01
CA ARG A 300 14.15 -9.82 8.05
C ARG A 300 13.15 -9.14 8.97
N ALA A 301 11.99 -8.71 8.45
CA ALA A 301 10.91 -8.15 9.26
C ALA A 301 10.41 -9.17 10.31
N LEU A 302 10.20 -10.42 9.89
CA LEU A 302 9.79 -11.51 10.78
C LEU A 302 10.85 -11.84 11.83
N GLU A 303 12.13 -11.90 11.43
CA GLU A 303 13.25 -12.15 12.33
C GLU A 303 13.35 -11.04 13.40
N LEU A 304 13.28 -9.77 12.99
CA LEU A 304 13.32 -8.63 13.90
C LEU A 304 12.12 -8.62 14.86
N ALA A 305 10.94 -9.01 14.38
CA ALA A 305 9.73 -9.14 15.18
C ALA A 305 9.73 -10.41 16.07
N ARG A 306 10.74 -11.27 15.96
CA ARG A 306 10.82 -12.56 16.63
C ARG A 306 9.57 -13.40 16.42
N THR A 307 9.17 -13.54 15.18
CA THR A 307 8.00 -14.32 14.78
C THR A 307 8.27 -15.06 13.47
N SER A 308 7.45 -16.04 13.18
CA SER A 308 7.47 -16.79 11.93
C SER A 308 6.22 -16.54 11.12
N ILE A 309 6.24 -16.90 9.84
CA ILE A 309 5.08 -16.76 8.94
C ILE A 309 3.87 -17.59 9.42
N GLY A 310 4.12 -18.69 10.11
CA GLY A 310 3.08 -19.56 10.67
C GLY A 310 2.39 -19.00 11.92
N GLU A 311 3.05 -18.08 12.63
CA GLU A 311 2.51 -17.43 13.84
C GLU A 311 1.71 -16.16 13.53
N LEU A 312 1.70 -15.69 12.27
CA LEU A 312 0.88 -14.55 11.89
C LEU A 312 -0.59 -14.98 11.81
N ALA A 313 -1.46 -14.35 12.58
CA ALA A 313 -2.90 -14.56 12.51
C ALA A 313 -3.50 -13.88 11.27
N HIS A 314 -3.05 -12.68 10.98
CA HIS A 314 -3.60 -11.82 9.93
C HIS A 314 -2.51 -11.33 8.98
N ILE A 315 -2.86 -11.21 7.70
CA ILE A 315 -1.94 -10.75 6.66
C ILE A 315 -2.70 -9.85 5.69
N ASP A 316 -2.07 -8.76 5.27
CA ASP A 316 -2.51 -8.00 4.10
C ASP A 316 -1.34 -7.89 3.12
N VAL A 317 -1.42 -8.65 2.04
CA VAL A 317 -0.48 -8.60 0.92
C VAL A 317 -0.95 -7.56 -0.08
N TYR A 318 -0.08 -6.64 -0.45
CA TYR A 318 -0.39 -5.62 -1.45
C TYR A 318 -0.80 -6.24 -2.79
N SER A 319 -2.01 -5.98 -3.25
CA SER A 319 -2.72 -6.76 -4.26
C SER A 319 -3.20 -5.92 -5.45
N CYS A 320 -2.30 -5.13 -6.04
CA CYS A 320 -2.65 -4.35 -7.23
C CYS A 320 -2.98 -5.23 -8.45
N PHE A 321 -2.37 -6.41 -8.56
CA PHE A 321 -2.59 -7.45 -9.57
C PHE A 321 -2.34 -8.84 -8.97
N PRO A 322 -2.91 -9.92 -9.55
CA PRO A 322 -2.66 -11.29 -9.09
C PRO A 322 -1.17 -11.65 -9.04
N SER A 323 -0.37 -11.25 -10.02
CA SER A 323 1.08 -11.51 -10.03
C SER A 323 1.82 -10.91 -8.83
N ALA A 324 1.40 -9.75 -8.33
CA ALA A 324 2.00 -9.15 -7.14
C ALA A 324 1.78 -10.01 -5.89
N VAL A 325 0.57 -10.55 -5.73
CA VAL A 325 0.22 -11.44 -4.62
C VAL A 325 0.96 -12.78 -4.72
N GLN A 326 1.00 -13.39 -5.90
CA GLN A 326 1.68 -14.66 -6.14
C GLN A 326 3.18 -14.59 -5.84
N ILE A 327 3.85 -13.54 -6.35
CA ILE A 327 5.28 -13.33 -6.06
C ILE A 327 5.48 -13.09 -4.57
N ALA A 328 4.68 -12.24 -3.93
CA ALA A 328 4.81 -11.99 -2.50
C ALA A 328 4.56 -13.27 -1.68
N ALA A 329 3.56 -14.05 -2.01
CA ALA A 329 3.26 -15.32 -1.35
C ALA A 329 4.43 -16.31 -1.49
N GLN A 330 4.95 -16.47 -2.70
CA GLN A 330 6.12 -17.33 -2.96
C GLN A 330 7.35 -16.90 -2.15
N GLU A 331 7.70 -15.61 -2.18
CA GLU A 331 8.91 -15.10 -1.53
C GLU A 331 8.81 -15.10 0.01
N LEU A 332 7.60 -15.00 0.56
CA LEU A 332 7.35 -15.06 2.00
C LEU A 332 7.04 -16.48 2.51
N GLY A 333 6.90 -17.46 1.62
CA GLY A 333 6.51 -18.82 2.00
C GLY A 333 5.06 -18.95 2.46
N LEU A 334 4.17 -18.14 1.90
CA LEU A 334 2.73 -18.16 2.16
C LEU A 334 2.01 -19.09 1.18
N SER A 335 1.04 -19.87 1.67
CA SER A 335 0.10 -20.56 0.78
C SER A 335 -0.87 -19.57 0.15
N GLU A 336 -1.14 -19.71 -1.14
CA GLU A 336 -2.19 -18.95 -1.84
C GLU A 336 -3.60 -19.31 -1.36
N ASP A 337 -3.78 -20.45 -0.67
CA ASP A 337 -5.06 -20.87 -0.07
C ASP A 337 -5.36 -20.18 1.27
N ARG A 338 -4.35 -19.56 1.86
CA ARG A 338 -4.50 -18.78 3.08
C ARG A 338 -5.21 -17.46 2.76
N GLN A 339 -5.93 -16.89 3.75
CA GLN A 339 -6.41 -15.51 3.65
C GLN A 339 -5.21 -14.54 3.64
N LEU A 340 -5.00 -13.86 2.50
CA LEU A 340 -3.85 -12.98 2.25
C LEU A 340 -4.23 -11.49 2.27
N THR A 341 -5.42 -11.16 2.70
CA THR A 341 -5.90 -9.79 2.84
C THR A 341 -6.86 -9.65 4.01
N VAL A 342 -6.88 -8.47 4.62
CA VAL A 342 -7.91 -8.08 5.61
C VAL A 342 -8.89 -7.06 5.01
N THR A 343 -8.53 -6.45 3.87
CA THR A 343 -9.34 -5.42 3.21
C THR A 343 -10.22 -5.95 2.08
N GLY A 344 -9.82 -7.05 1.44
CA GLY A 344 -10.34 -7.51 0.15
C GLY A 344 -9.48 -7.03 -1.05
N GLY A 345 -8.35 -6.39 -0.79
CA GLY A 345 -7.35 -5.97 -1.78
C GLY A 345 -7.77 -4.78 -2.63
N LEU A 346 -6.84 -4.31 -3.47
CA LEU A 346 -7.01 -3.08 -4.26
C LEU A 346 -8.13 -3.18 -5.32
N THR A 347 -8.55 -4.37 -5.71
CA THR A 347 -9.66 -4.56 -6.65
C THR A 347 -11.01 -4.33 -5.98
N PHE A 348 -11.25 -4.97 -4.85
CA PHE A 348 -12.55 -5.01 -4.19
C PHE A 348 -12.60 -4.05 -2.99
N GLY A 349 -11.56 -4.02 -2.15
CA GLY A 349 -11.42 -3.05 -1.06
C GLY A 349 -11.35 -1.61 -1.57
N GLY A 350 -10.74 -1.44 -2.74
CA GLY A 350 -10.50 -0.16 -3.39
C GLY A 350 -9.00 0.14 -3.49
N GLY A 351 -8.61 0.82 -4.57
CA GLY A 351 -7.23 1.17 -4.87
C GLY A 351 -7.06 2.68 -5.01
N PRO A 352 -7.11 3.47 -3.93
CA PRO A 352 -6.90 4.92 -3.98
C PRO A 352 -5.43 5.27 -4.22
N LEU A 353 -4.89 4.79 -5.35
CA LEU A 353 -3.51 4.98 -5.82
C LEU A 353 -2.47 4.66 -4.72
N ASN A 354 -1.72 5.66 -4.23
CA ASN A 354 -0.67 5.43 -3.25
C ASN A 354 -1.21 5.17 -1.82
N ASP A 355 -2.49 5.45 -1.56
CA ASP A 355 -3.06 5.49 -0.20
C ASP A 355 -3.59 4.13 0.30
N TYR A 356 -3.65 3.10 -0.56
CA TYR A 356 -4.25 1.81 -0.21
C TYR A 356 -3.75 1.25 1.14
N VAL A 357 -2.45 1.35 1.41
CA VAL A 357 -1.87 0.77 2.62
C VAL A 357 -2.32 1.51 3.90
N LEU A 358 -2.81 2.77 3.82
CA LEU A 358 -3.50 3.41 4.96
C LEU A 358 -4.75 2.61 5.35
N HIS A 359 -5.55 2.20 4.37
CA HIS A 359 -6.74 1.36 4.57
C HIS A 359 -6.37 -0.03 5.07
N ALA A 360 -5.29 -0.62 4.54
CA ALA A 360 -4.79 -1.92 4.99
C ALA A 360 -4.36 -1.89 6.47
N ILE A 361 -3.63 -0.86 6.89
CA ILE A 361 -3.20 -0.69 8.28
C ILE A 361 -4.41 -0.38 9.17
N ALA A 362 -5.31 0.50 8.75
CA ALA A 362 -6.51 0.82 9.53
C ALA A 362 -7.36 -0.42 9.79
N THR A 363 -7.65 -1.20 8.75
CA THR A 363 -8.39 -2.46 8.89
C THR A 363 -7.61 -3.49 9.71
N MET A 364 -6.28 -3.59 9.55
CA MET A 364 -5.44 -4.47 10.38
C MET A 364 -5.52 -4.11 11.87
N VAL A 365 -5.56 -2.81 12.21
CA VAL A 365 -5.73 -2.34 13.60
C VAL A 365 -7.08 -2.78 14.16
N GLU A 366 -8.16 -2.64 13.40
CA GLU A 366 -9.50 -3.08 13.82
C GLU A 366 -9.54 -4.60 14.05
N VAL A 367 -8.96 -5.36 13.11
CA VAL A 367 -8.90 -6.84 13.18
C VAL A 367 -8.07 -7.29 14.39
N LEU A 368 -6.92 -6.69 14.65
CA LEU A 368 -6.06 -7.04 15.80
C LEU A 368 -6.70 -6.66 17.12
N ARG A 369 -7.46 -5.56 17.22
CA ARG A 369 -8.23 -5.21 18.40
C ARG A 369 -9.35 -6.21 18.67
N ALA A 370 -9.91 -6.83 17.64
CA ALA A 370 -10.90 -7.90 17.76
C ALA A 370 -10.27 -9.27 18.06
N ASP A 371 -8.98 -9.45 17.81
CA ASP A 371 -8.20 -10.67 18.05
C ASP A 371 -6.95 -10.35 18.92
N PRO A 372 -7.12 -10.02 20.24
CA PRO A 372 -6.02 -9.62 21.10
C PRO A 372 -4.96 -10.71 21.21
N GLY A 373 -3.69 -10.32 21.05
CA GLY A 373 -2.53 -11.22 21.05
C GLY A 373 -2.18 -11.77 19.66
N GLY A 374 -3.07 -11.66 18.69
CA GLY A 374 -2.78 -11.95 17.28
C GLY A 374 -1.66 -11.06 16.74
N LYS A 375 -0.88 -11.60 15.78
CA LYS A 375 0.11 -10.82 15.03
C LYS A 375 -0.36 -10.63 13.61
N GLY A 376 -0.22 -9.41 13.10
CA GLY A 376 -0.54 -9.04 11.73
C GLY A 376 0.69 -8.61 10.94
N LEU A 377 0.74 -8.97 9.65
CA LEU A 377 1.73 -8.48 8.70
C LEU A 377 1.04 -7.63 7.64
N VAL A 378 1.49 -6.41 7.45
CA VAL A 378 1.12 -5.58 6.29
C VAL A 378 2.32 -5.46 5.36
N THR A 379 2.09 -5.71 4.07
CA THR A 379 3.08 -5.50 3.02
C THR A 379 2.68 -4.32 2.14
N ALA A 380 3.66 -3.61 1.62
CA ALA A 380 3.43 -2.51 0.69
C ALA A 380 4.29 -2.67 -0.56
N ASN A 381 3.75 -2.22 -1.70
CA ASN A 381 4.41 -2.29 -2.99
C ASN A 381 4.25 -0.99 -3.75
N GLY A 382 5.33 -0.51 -4.34
CA GLY A 382 5.38 0.66 -5.20
C GLY A 382 6.16 0.38 -6.49
N GLY A 383 6.05 1.32 -7.43
CA GLY A 383 6.62 1.14 -8.75
C GLY A 383 5.95 -0.03 -9.50
N TYR A 384 6.74 -0.82 -10.20
CA TYR A 384 6.28 -2.02 -10.90
C TYR A 384 6.83 -3.26 -10.19
N LEU A 385 6.32 -3.53 -8.99
CA LEU A 385 6.82 -4.60 -8.10
C LEU A 385 8.31 -4.39 -7.77
N THR A 386 8.71 -3.15 -7.53
CA THR A 386 10.12 -2.79 -7.34
C THR A 386 10.43 -2.15 -6.00
N LYS A 387 9.44 -1.58 -5.29
CA LYS A 387 9.65 -0.90 -4.00
C LYS A 387 8.77 -1.59 -2.95
N HIS A 388 9.36 -2.03 -1.85
CA HIS A 388 8.66 -2.83 -0.84
C HIS A 388 8.93 -2.32 0.56
N ALA A 389 7.88 -2.38 1.41
CA ALA A 389 7.96 -2.10 2.83
C ALA A 389 7.08 -3.08 3.60
N PHE A 390 7.50 -3.41 4.82
CA PHE A 390 6.86 -4.41 5.67
C PHE A 390 6.78 -3.90 7.10
N CYS A 391 5.72 -4.28 7.82
CA CYS A 391 5.66 -4.12 9.26
C CYS A 391 4.81 -5.21 9.91
N VAL A 392 5.26 -5.67 11.07
CA VAL A 392 4.53 -6.60 11.93
C VAL A 392 3.89 -5.82 13.06
N TYR A 393 2.60 -6.09 13.29
CA TYR A 393 1.73 -5.42 14.25
C TYR A 393 1.15 -6.43 15.27
N SER A 394 0.87 -5.98 16.49
CA SER A 394 0.13 -6.74 17.49
C SER A 394 -0.46 -5.82 18.57
N THR A 395 -1.49 -6.25 19.28
CA THR A 395 -1.96 -5.59 20.50
C THR A 395 -1.06 -5.86 21.68
N GLU A 396 -0.21 -6.88 21.63
CA GLU A 396 0.81 -7.13 22.65
C GLU A 396 2.08 -6.32 22.36
N PRO A 397 2.75 -5.79 23.40
CA PRO A 397 4.00 -5.07 23.23
C PRO A 397 5.11 -6.00 22.72
N PRO A 398 6.04 -5.49 21.87
CA PRO A 398 7.19 -6.26 21.44
C PRO A 398 8.12 -6.57 22.64
N ALA A 399 8.89 -7.66 22.55
CA ALA A 399 9.85 -8.07 23.57
C ALA A 399 11.09 -7.14 23.71
N GLY A 400 11.09 -6.01 23.04
CA GLY A 400 12.18 -5.02 23.05
C GLY A 400 11.77 -3.75 22.30
N PRO A 401 12.69 -2.83 21.99
CA PRO A 401 12.38 -1.63 21.24
C PRO A 401 11.92 -1.97 19.81
N PHE A 402 11.12 -1.09 19.23
CA PHE A 402 10.81 -1.15 17.80
C PHE A 402 12.10 -1.11 16.97
N ARG A 403 12.17 -1.93 15.94
CA ARG A 403 13.31 -2.02 15.03
C ARG A 403 12.91 -1.79 13.59
N HIS A 404 13.67 -0.95 12.91
CA HIS A 404 13.50 -0.69 11.49
C HIS A 404 14.85 -0.82 10.76
N GLU A 405 14.88 -1.60 9.68
CA GLU A 405 16.07 -1.75 8.83
C GLU A 405 15.72 -1.47 7.36
N ASN A 406 16.55 -0.65 6.71
CA ASN A 406 16.55 -0.52 5.25
C ASN A 406 17.60 -1.50 4.68
N LEU A 407 17.12 -2.43 3.85
CA LEU A 407 17.94 -3.52 3.32
C LEU A 407 18.45 -3.28 1.88
N GLN A 408 18.36 -2.03 1.41
CA GLN A 408 18.73 -1.66 0.05
C GLN A 408 20.15 -2.07 -0.34
N GLU A 409 21.12 -1.91 0.56
CA GLU A 409 22.51 -2.31 0.30
C GLU A 409 22.67 -3.81 0.05
N ARG A 410 21.84 -4.65 0.66
CA ARG A 410 21.85 -6.10 0.44
C ARG A 410 21.27 -6.45 -0.93
N VAL A 411 20.16 -5.82 -1.30
CA VAL A 411 19.50 -6.07 -2.58
C VAL A 411 20.30 -5.49 -3.75
N ALA A 412 20.93 -4.32 -3.60
CA ALA A 412 21.72 -3.68 -4.64
C ALA A 412 22.94 -4.52 -5.10
N LYS A 413 23.41 -5.45 -4.25
CA LYS A 413 24.51 -6.39 -4.59
C LYS A 413 24.08 -7.58 -5.45
N LEU A 414 22.79 -7.77 -5.64
CA LEU A 414 22.27 -8.90 -6.41
C LEU A 414 22.45 -8.68 -7.92
N PRO A 415 22.55 -9.77 -8.70
CA PRO A 415 22.70 -9.67 -10.15
C PRO A 415 21.56 -8.91 -10.81
N ARG A 416 21.90 -8.09 -11.79
CA ARG A 416 20.95 -7.42 -12.69
C ARG A 416 21.33 -7.69 -14.14
N ARG A 417 20.33 -7.60 -15.03
CA ARG A 417 20.55 -7.69 -16.47
C ARG A 417 20.97 -6.33 -17.03
N GLU A 418 21.83 -6.36 -18.03
CA GLU A 418 22.07 -5.22 -18.88
C GLU A 418 20.93 -5.10 -19.90
N VAL A 419 20.39 -3.89 -20.08
CA VAL A 419 19.36 -3.65 -21.10
C VAL A 419 20.00 -3.57 -22.45
N ARG A 420 19.67 -4.51 -23.36
CA ARG A 420 20.14 -4.55 -24.73
C ARG A 420 19.02 -4.17 -25.68
N ILE A 421 19.26 -3.17 -26.52
CA ILE A 421 18.35 -2.79 -27.59
C ILE A 421 18.74 -3.55 -28.84
N LEU A 422 17.91 -4.52 -29.22
CA LEU A 422 18.09 -5.30 -30.43
C LEU A 422 17.26 -4.71 -31.57
N SER A 423 17.86 -4.57 -32.76
CA SER A 423 17.12 -4.27 -34.00
C SER A 423 16.49 -5.56 -34.57
N LEU A 424 15.51 -5.42 -35.46
CA LEU A 424 14.91 -6.56 -36.17
C LEU A 424 15.96 -7.35 -36.98
N ILE A 425 17.03 -6.71 -37.45
CA ILE A 425 18.16 -7.36 -38.16
C ILE A 425 18.83 -8.36 -37.19
N HIS A 426 19.09 -7.99 -35.94
CA HIS A 426 19.70 -8.88 -34.97
C HIS A 426 18.82 -10.06 -34.58
N ILE A 427 17.51 -9.94 -34.73
CA ILE A 427 16.53 -11.00 -34.43
C ILE A 427 16.39 -11.95 -35.63
N SER A 428 16.51 -11.46 -36.88
CA SER A 428 16.27 -12.23 -38.08
C SER A 428 17.50 -12.97 -38.62
N GLU A 429 18.71 -12.51 -38.36
CA GLU A 429 19.94 -13.14 -38.83
C GLU A 429 20.12 -14.60 -38.45
N PRO A 430 19.85 -15.01 -37.18
CA PRO A 430 19.99 -16.44 -36.79
C PRO A 430 19.06 -17.37 -37.57
N THR A 431 17.96 -16.85 -38.10
CA THR A 431 16.97 -17.68 -38.84
C THR A 431 17.39 -17.87 -40.29
N ARG A 432 18.17 -16.94 -40.88
CA ARG A 432 18.66 -17.05 -42.27
C ARG A 432 19.87 -17.99 -42.42
N LEU A 433 20.61 -18.22 -41.35
CA LEU A 433 21.79 -19.12 -41.36
C LEU A 433 21.43 -20.60 -41.15
N LYS A 434 20.15 -20.92 -40.98
CA LYS A 434 19.66 -22.30 -40.79
C LYS A 434 18.87 -22.86 -41.98
N THR A 435 18.80 -22.14 -43.09
CA THR A 435 18.27 -22.62 -44.36
C THR A 435 19.36 -22.78 -45.39
#